data_455e31036b94f13eeb72f6cf67217b9f
#
_entry.id   455e31036b94f13eeb72f6cf67217b9f
#
_cell.length_a   1.000
_cell.length_b   1.000
_cell.length_c   1.000
_cell.angle_alpha   90.00
_cell.angle_beta   90.00
_cell.angle_gamma   90.00
#
_symmetry.space_group_name_H-M   'P 1'
#
loop_
_entity.id
_entity.type
_entity.pdbx_description
1 polymer ?
#
loop_
_entity_poly.entity_id
_entity_poly.type
_entity_poly.pdbx_seq_one_letter_code
_entity_poly.pdbx_strand_id
1 'polypeptide(L)' 'MEELIYDIGFHKGEDTLFYLLKGYNVVAVDADIELIEEGKSSFKEYIDNGRLILLNYAITNESDKDINFF' A
#
# COMPACT_ATOMS: atom_id res chain seq x y z
N MET A 1 -3.00 20.41 -0.87
CA MET A 1 -3.47 19.37 -1.77
C MET A 1 -2.78 18.06 -1.46
N GLU A 2 -3.54 17.01 -1.42
CA GLU A 2 -3.00 15.71 -1.07
C GLU A 2 -2.46 15.03 -2.30
N GLU A 3 -1.29 14.43 -2.15
CA GLU A 3 -0.70 13.69 -3.23
C GLU A 3 -0.82 12.21 -2.93
N LEU A 4 -0.89 11.42 -3.98
CA LEU A 4 -1.04 9.98 -3.88
C LEU A 4 0.26 9.31 -4.26
N ILE A 5 0.74 8.43 -3.38
CA ILE A 5 1.96 7.68 -3.58
C ILE A 5 1.60 6.21 -3.76
N TYR A 6 2.22 5.55 -4.72
CA TYR A 6 2.08 4.12 -4.89
C TYR A 6 3.34 3.46 -4.34
N ASP A 7 3.17 2.62 -3.34
CA ASP A 7 4.28 1.94 -2.69
C ASP A 7 4.24 0.48 -3.07
N ILE A 8 5.07 0.10 -4.02
CA ILE A 8 5.12 -1.28 -4.50
C ILE A 8 6.10 -2.04 -3.62
N GLY A 9 5.62 -3.07 -2.91
CA GLY A 9 6.43 -3.77 -1.93
C GLY A 9 6.28 -3.15 -0.57
N PHE A 10 5.10 -3.32 0.02
CA PHE A 10 4.78 -2.70 1.31
C PHE A 10 5.74 -3.17 2.41
N HIS A 11 6.07 -4.47 2.41
CA HIS A 11 6.93 -5.07 3.44
C HIS A 11 6.36 -4.81 4.82
N LYS A 12 7.08 -4.14 5.69
CA LYS A 12 6.60 -3.84 7.03
C LYS A 12 6.07 -2.43 7.16
N GLY A 13 6.00 -1.73 6.07
CA GLY A 13 5.35 -0.43 6.04
C GLY A 13 6.22 0.74 6.41
N GLU A 14 7.54 0.56 6.42
CA GLU A 14 8.43 1.65 6.82
C GLU A 14 8.32 2.82 5.86
N ASP A 15 8.36 2.54 4.56
CA ASP A 15 8.25 3.61 3.57
C ASP A 15 6.85 4.20 3.57
N THR A 16 5.84 3.34 3.71
CA THR A 16 4.46 3.80 3.75
C THR A 16 4.26 4.76 4.90
N LEU A 17 4.79 4.42 6.07
CA LEU A 17 4.64 5.29 7.23
C LEU A 17 5.31 6.63 6.97
N PHE A 18 6.49 6.60 6.35
CA PHE A 18 7.19 7.83 6.04
C PHE A 18 6.33 8.74 5.17
N TYR A 19 5.72 8.18 4.14
CA TYR A 19 4.88 9.00 3.26
C TYR A 19 3.65 9.51 3.97
N LEU A 20 3.04 8.68 4.80
CA LEU A 20 1.85 9.10 5.53
C LEU A 20 2.19 10.24 6.50
N LEU A 21 3.33 10.16 7.16
CA LEU A 21 3.73 11.21 8.08
C LEU A 21 4.04 12.50 7.36
N LYS A 22 4.39 12.42 6.09
CA LYS A 22 4.63 13.61 5.29
C LYS A 22 3.34 14.21 4.73
N GLY A 23 2.22 13.55 4.93
CA GLY A 23 0.95 14.09 4.49
C GLY A 23 0.43 13.51 3.19
N TYR A 24 1.10 12.51 2.63
CA TYR A 24 0.63 11.88 1.40
C TYR A 24 -0.43 10.84 1.69
N ASN A 25 -1.25 10.57 0.71
CA ASN A 25 -2.09 9.38 0.71
C ASN A 25 -1.34 8.27 -0.01
N VAL A 26 -1.53 7.03 0.40
CA VAL A 26 -0.71 5.93 -0.10
C VAL A 26 -1.58 4.76 -0.52
N VAL A 27 -1.26 4.18 -1.67
CA VAL A 27 -1.74 2.87 -2.06
C VAL A 27 -0.53 1.95 -2.04
N ALA A 28 -0.52 1.00 -1.12
CA ALA A 28 0.61 0.11 -0.94
C ALA A 28 0.22 -1.31 -1.32
N VAL A 29 1.14 -2.00 -1.97
CA VAL A 29 0.87 -3.31 -2.54
C VAL A 29 1.95 -4.28 -2.09
N ASP A 30 1.55 -5.51 -1.80
CA ASP A 30 2.51 -6.56 -1.51
C ASP A 30 1.89 -7.90 -1.85
N ALA A 31 2.70 -8.81 -2.36
CA ALA A 31 2.25 -10.15 -2.67
C ALA A 31 2.10 -11.01 -1.43
N ASP A 32 2.76 -10.64 -0.36
CA ASP A 32 2.77 -11.43 0.88
C ASP A 32 1.54 -11.06 1.70
N ILE A 33 0.58 -11.97 1.74
CA ILE A 33 -0.67 -11.69 2.44
C ILE A 33 -0.46 -11.49 3.93
N GLU A 34 0.55 -12.14 4.50
CA GLU A 34 0.78 -11.97 5.93
C GLU A 34 1.24 -10.55 6.24
N LEU A 35 2.09 -10.00 5.40
CA LEU A 35 2.52 -8.62 5.58
C LEU A 35 1.35 -7.65 5.45
N ILE A 36 0.46 -7.93 4.50
CA ILE A 36 -0.71 -7.08 4.30
C ILE A 36 -1.63 -7.16 5.51
N GLU A 37 -1.83 -8.37 6.06
CA GLU A 37 -2.70 -8.50 7.22
C GLU A 37 -2.12 -7.80 8.44
N GLU A 38 -0.82 -7.93 8.63
CA GLU A 38 -0.17 -7.19 9.71
C GLU A 38 -0.32 -5.69 9.52
N GLY A 39 -0.18 -5.25 8.27
CA GLY A 39 -0.31 -3.83 7.98
C GLY A 39 -1.70 -3.30 8.24
N LYS A 40 -2.72 -4.12 7.97
CA LYS A 40 -4.09 -3.70 8.23
C LYS A 40 -4.30 -3.42 9.71
N SER A 41 -3.64 -4.18 10.55
CA SER A 41 -3.74 -3.97 11.98
C SER A 41 -2.92 -2.78 12.43
N SER A 42 -1.69 -2.70 11.97
CA SER A 42 -0.76 -1.66 12.41
C SER A 42 -1.15 -0.27 11.92
N PHE A 43 -1.74 -0.21 10.73
CA PHE A 43 -2.07 1.07 10.08
C PHE A 43 -3.56 1.32 10.04
N LYS A 44 -4.29 0.73 10.98
CA LYS A 44 -5.75 0.78 10.94
C LYS A 44 -6.29 2.20 10.88
N GLU A 45 -5.70 3.12 11.62
CA GLU A 45 -6.18 4.50 11.62
C GLU A 45 -6.12 5.12 10.24
N TYR A 46 -5.02 4.88 9.54
CA TYR A 46 -4.85 5.48 8.21
C TYR A 46 -5.78 4.82 7.21
N ILE A 47 -6.05 3.53 7.38
CA ILE A 47 -6.98 2.84 6.49
C ILE A 47 -8.39 3.35 6.74
N ASP A 48 -8.77 3.49 8.01
CA ASP A 48 -10.11 3.90 8.35
C ASP A 48 -10.41 5.33 7.88
N ASN A 49 -9.41 6.19 7.89
CA ASN A 49 -9.64 7.58 7.47
C ASN A 49 -9.38 7.79 5.98
N GLY A 50 -9.12 6.72 5.24
CA GLY A 50 -9.03 6.81 3.79
C GLY A 50 -7.67 7.22 3.25
N ARG A 51 -6.67 7.34 4.10
CA ARG A 51 -5.36 7.79 3.64
C ARG A 51 -4.48 6.66 3.14
N LEU A 52 -4.77 5.41 3.54
CA LEU A 52 -3.99 4.26 3.14
C LEU A 52 -4.89 3.16 2.61
N ILE A 53 -4.52 2.63 1.46
CA ILE A 53 -5.16 1.45 0.90
C ILE A 53 -4.09 0.38 0.76
N LEU A 54 -4.34 -0.80 1.34
CA LEU A 54 -3.42 -1.92 1.25
C LEU A 54 -4.00 -2.97 0.32
N LEU A 55 -3.21 -3.41 -0.64
CA LEU A 55 -3.65 -4.39 -1.61
C LEU A 55 -2.71 -5.59 -1.60
N ASN A 56 -3.29 -6.76 -1.51
CA ASN A 56 -2.52 -8.00 -1.66
C ASN A 56 -2.54 -8.36 -3.13
N TYR A 57 -1.42 -8.15 -3.80
CA TYR A 57 -1.39 -8.32 -5.24
C TYR A 57 0.01 -8.66 -5.69
N ALA A 58 0.11 -9.64 -6.58
CA ALA A 58 1.41 -10.08 -7.12
C ALA A 58 1.59 -9.47 -8.50
N ILE A 59 2.73 -8.83 -8.69
CA ILE A 59 3.06 -8.21 -9.96
C ILE A 59 4.08 -9.10 -10.65
N THR A 60 3.76 -9.59 -11.84
CA THR A 60 4.65 -10.45 -12.57
C THR A 60 4.87 -9.88 -13.96
N ASN A 61 5.98 -10.26 -14.56
CA ASN A 61 6.29 -9.77 -15.90
C ASN A 61 5.28 -10.25 -16.91
N GLU A 62 4.81 -11.46 -16.73
CA GLU A 62 3.91 -12.05 -17.71
C GLU A 62 2.57 -11.37 -17.75
N SER A 63 2.18 -10.78 -16.66
CA SER A 63 0.88 -10.17 -16.60
C SER A 63 0.95 -8.67 -16.51
N ASP A 64 2.02 -8.08 -17.01
CA ASP A 64 2.15 -6.64 -16.99
C ASP A 64 0.93 -5.96 -17.55
N LYS A 65 0.45 -6.48 -18.67
CA LYS A 65 -0.69 -5.87 -19.32
C LYS A 65 -1.97 -6.06 -18.54
N ASP A 66 -1.95 -7.00 -17.62
CA ASP A 66 -3.12 -7.31 -16.81
C ASP A 66 -3.08 -6.65 -15.46
N ILE A 67 -1.99 -6.00 -15.14
CA ILE A 67 -1.87 -5.34 -13.86
C ILE A 67 -2.63 -4.04 -13.94
N ASN A 68 -3.70 -4.00 -13.19
CA ASN A 68 -4.62 -2.90 -13.33
C ASN A 68 -5.20 -2.59 -11.97
N PHE A 69 -4.43 -1.92 -11.18
CA PHE A 69 -4.83 -1.59 -9.83
C PHE A 69 -5.89 -0.52 -9.76
N PHE A 70 -5.98 0.23 -10.76
CA PHE A 70 -6.70 1.49 -10.66
C PHE A 70 -7.81 1.58 -11.63
#